data_f407fbb66427559c58ada16bb423d5d4
#
_entry.id   f407fbb66427559c58ada16bb423d5d4
#
_cell.length_a   1.000
_cell.length_b   1.000
_cell.length_c   1.000
_cell.angle_alpha   90.00
_cell.angle_beta   90.00
_cell.angle_gamma   90.00
#
_symmetry.space_group_name_H-M   'P 1'
#
loop_
_entity.id
_entity.type
_entity.pdbx_description
1 polymer ?
#
loop_
_entity_poly.entity_id
_entity_poly.type
_entity_poly.pdbx_seq_one_letter_code
_entity_poly.pdbx_strand_id
1 'polypeptide(L)'
;LAGVVAAHTTLPVIGVPIDSSSLKGLDALLSTVQMPAGVPVATMAIGKAGAANAGIFAAEILASKDSRLSAKLAQLKKEMASGVEEKDRKLRNERRKR
;
A
#
# COMPACT_ATOMS: atom_id res chain seq x y z
N LEU A 1 -1.14 13.98 11.64
CA LEU A 1 -0.97 14.85 10.46
C LEU A 1 -1.94 14.49 9.33
N ALA A 2 -2.10 13.20 9.02
CA ALA A 2 -3.03 12.76 7.96
C ALA A 2 -4.46 13.22 8.24
N GLY A 3 -4.90 13.14 9.49
CA GLY A 3 -6.23 13.59 9.89
C GLY A 3 -6.45 15.09 9.71
N VAL A 4 -5.46 15.90 10.03
CA VAL A 4 -5.52 17.36 9.82
C VAL A 4 -5.61 17.68 8.34
N VAL A 5 -4.81 17.01 7.50
CA VAL A 5 -4.86 17.18 6.05
C VAL A 5 -6.23 16.76 5.51
N ALA A 6 -6.75 15.62 5.94
CA ALA A 6 -8.05 15.11 5.49
C ALA A 6 -9.20 16.05 5.84
N ALA A 7 -9.12 16.72 6.99
CA ALA A 7 -10.14 17.69 7.41
C ALA A 7 -10.17 18.96 6.54
N HIS A 8 -9.07 19.26 5.84
CA HIS A 8 -8.93 20.50 5.07
C HIS A 8 -8.87 20.31 3.55
N THR A 9 -9.20 19.13 3.05
CA THR A 9 -9.19 18.86 1.61
C THR A 9 -10.35 17.93 1.23
N THR A 10 -10.77 18.00 -0.02
CA THR A 10 -11.69 17.04 -0.62
C THR A 10 -10.97 15.95 -1.41
N LEU A 11 -9.64 16.04 -1.51
CA LEU A 11 -8.84 15.01 -2.18
C LEU A 11 -8.76 13.75 -1.31
N PRO A 12 -8.60 12.56 -1.91
CA PRO A 12 -8.32 11.36 -1.15
C PRO A 12 -7.03 11.49 -0.35
N VAL A 13 -7.07 11.12 0.93
CA VAL A 13 -5.90 11.15 1.81
C VAL A 13 -5.54 9.73 2.20
N ILE A 14 -4.27 9.37 2.00
CA ILE A 14 -3.73 8.06 2.35
C ILE A 14 -2.71 8.25 3.46
N GLY A 15 -2.93 7.57 4.58
CA GLY A 15 -2.03 7.61 5.73
C GLY A 15 -1.18 6.34 5.81
N VAL A 16 0.11 6.52 6.09
CA VAL A 16 1.04 5.42 6.33
C VAL A 16 1.61 5.56 7.73
N PRO A 17 1.20 4.69 8.68
CA PRO A 17 1.78 4.74 10.02
C PRO A 17 3.25 4.35 9.97
N ILE A 18 4.10 5.10 10.67
CA ILE A 18 5.53 4.79 10.75
C ILE A 18 5.84 4.00 12.02
N ASP A 19 6.86 3.16 11.95
CA ASP A 19 7.22 2.23 13.02
C ASP A 19 8.35 2.77 13.93
N SER A 20 8.41 4.09 14.10
CA SER A 20 9.49 4.75 14.84
C SER A 20 9.31 4.78 16.37
N SER A 21 8.17 4.32 16.89
CA SER A 21 7.87 4.34 18.30
C SER A 21 8.23 3.01 19.00
N SER A 22 8.25 3.03 20.34
CA SER A 22 8.45 1.83 21.14
C SER A 22 7.35 0.78 20.96
N LEU A 23 6.18 1.16 20.47
CA LEU A 23 5.05 0.27 20.15
C LEU A 23 5.06 -0.21 18.71
N LYS A 24 6.17 -0.04 17.98
CA LYS A 24 6.36 -0.48 16.60
C LYS A 24 5.30 0.05 15.63
N GLY A 25 4.85 1.28 15.86
CA GLY A 25 3.88 1.95 15.00
C GLY A 25 2.42 1.72 15.38
N LEU A 26 2.12 0.96 16.43
CA LEU A 26 0.74 0.71 16.85
C LEU A 26 0.01 1.99 17.24
N ASP A 27 0.67 2.90 17.97
CA ASP A 27 0.12 4.20 18.35
C ASP A 27 -0.15 5.07 17.12
N ALA A 28 0.77 5.08 16.15
CA ALA A 28 0.58 5.81 14.89
C ALA A 28 -0.57 5.22 14.08
N LEU A 29 -0.70 3.89 14.05
CA LEU A 29 -1.81 3.21 13.39
C LEU A 29 -3.14 3.61 14.00
N LEU A 30 -3.27 3.55 15.33
CA LEU A 30 -4.52 3.87 16.02
C LEU A 30 -4.92 5.33 15.79
N SER A 31 -3.97 6.26 15.82
CA SER A 31 -4.28 7.68 15.57
C SER A 31 -4.68 7.96 14.11
N THR A 32 -4.21 7.15 13.16
CA THR A 32 -4.53 7.31 11.75
C THR A 32 -5.87 6.65 11.40
N VAL A 33 -6.18 5.50 12.01
CA VAL A 33 -7.37 4.71 11.72
C VAL A 33 -8.63 5.31 12.36
N GLN A 34 -8.52 5.83 13.60
CA GLN A 34 -9.67 6.32 14.35
C GLN A 34 -10.00 7.76 13.98
N MET A 35 -10.70 7.92 12.87
CA MET A 35 -11.15 9.22 12.38
C MET A 35 -12.64 9.43 12.62
N PRO A 36 -13.08 10.68 12.89
CA PRO A 36 -14.51 10.95 13.04
C PRO A 36 -15.26 10.79 11.71
N ALA A 37 -16.55 10.53 11.80
CA ALA A 37 -17.40 10.44 10.62
C ALA A 37 -17.32 11.74 9.80
N GLY A 38 -17.14 11.60 8.49
CA GLY A 38 -16.99 12.73 7.57
C GLY A 38 -15.57 13.13 7.25
N VAL A 39 -14.57 12.54 7.94
CA VAL A 39 -13.15 12.82 7.69
C VAL A 39 -12.41 11.49 7.45
N PRO A 40 -12.55 10.89 6.26
CA PRO A 40 -11.94 9.57 5.99
C PRO A 40 -10.47 9.68 5.66
N VAL A 41 -9.69 8.72 6.17
CA VAL A 41 -8.29 8.51 5.80
C VAL A 41 -8.11 7.04 5.43
N ALA A 42 -7.63 6.76 4.22
CA ALA A 42 -7.29 5.40 3.82
C ALA A 42 -5.96 5.04 4.46
N THR A 43 -5.98 4.08 5.40
CA THR A 43 -4.80 3.74 6.19
C THR A 43 -4.15 2.46 5.65
N MET A 44 -2.86 2.56 5.31
CA MET A 44 -2.07 1.43 4.81
C MET A 44 -1.37 0.71 5.97
N ALA A 45 -0.64 -0.35 5.65
CA ALA A 45 0.14 -1.07 6.63
C ALA A 45 1.26 -0.21 7.23
N ILE A 46 1.74 -0.60 8.40
CA ILE A 46 2.82 0.11 9.09
C ILE A 46 4.14 -0.10 8.34
N GLY A 47 4.90 0.98 8.13
CA GLY A 47 6.26 0.91 7.63
C GLY A 47 6.38 0.85 6.11
N LYS A 48 7.46 0.21 5.63
CA LYS A 48 7.85 0.22 4.20
C LYS A 48 6.82 -0.41 3.27
N ALA A 49 6.24 -1.53 3.66
CA ALA A 49 5.22 -2.20 2.85
C ALA A 49 3.99 -1.31 2.68
N GLY A 50 3.59 -0.62 3.75
CA GLY A 50 2.49 0.33 3.69
C GLY A 50 2.79 1.52 2.78
N ALA A 51 4.03 2.03 2.83
CA ALA A 51 4.45 3.14 1.97
C ALA A 51 4.42 2.73 0.48
N ALA A 52 4.95 1.55 0.15
CA ALA A 52 4.92 1.03 -1.21
C ALA A 52 3.47 0.87 -1.71
N ASN A 53 2.61 0.27 -0.89
CA ASN A 53 1.20 0.08 -1.23
C ASN A 53 0.43 1.40 -1.31
N ALA A 54 0.80 2.40 -0.51
CA ALA A 54 0.21 3.73 -0.61
C ALA A 54 0.49 4.35 -1.99
N GLY A 55 1.71 4.23 -2.49
CA GLY A 55 2.07 4.71 -3.83
C GLY A 55 1.28 3.99 -4.93
N ILE A 56 1.17 2.67 -4.84
CA ILE A 56 0.40 1.85 -5.79
C ILE A 56 -1.08 2.23 -5.73
N PHE A 57 -1.64 2.39 -4.53
CA PHE A 57 -3.04 2.74 -4.34
C PHE A 57 -3.35 4.13 -4.89
N ALA A 58 -2.47 5.11 -4.66
CA ALA A 58 -2.61 6.45 -5.25
C ALA A 58 -2.62 6.36 -6.79
N ALA A 59 -1.73 5.55 -7.36
CA ALA A 59 -1.69 5.32 -8.80
C ALA A 59 -2.98 4.67 -9.31
N GLU A 60 -3.54 3.72 -8.57
CA GLU A 60 -4.81 3.07 -8.92
C GLU A 60 -5.97 4.09 -8.95
N ILE A 61 -6.00 5.02 -7.99
CA ILE A 61 -7.01 6.09 -7.96
C ILE A 61 -6.89 6.96 -9.21
N LEU A 62 -5.68 7.38 -9.58
CA LEU A 62 -5.42 8.17 -10.77
C LEU A 62 -5.72 7.39 -12.05
N ALA A 63 -5.41 6.11 -12.06
CA ALA A 63 -5.60 5.23 -13.22
C ALA A 63 -7.09 5.00 -13.56
N SER A 64 -7.99 5.27 -12.64
CA SER A 64 -9.44 5.15 -12.91
C SER A 64 -9.89 6.05 -14.08
N LYS A 65 -9.11 7.10 -14.40
CA LYS A 65 -9.36 8.01 -15.52
C LYS A 65 -8.15 8.15 -16.47
N ASP A 66 -7.17 7.26 -16.36
CA ASP A 66 -5.95 7.31 -17.17
C ASP A 66 -5.61 5.90 -17.66
N SER A 67 -5.88 5.64 -18.94
CA SER A 67 -5.68 4.31 -19.54
C SER A 67 -4.20 3.91 -19.62
N ARG A 68 -3.29 4.87 -19.78
CA ARG A 68 -1.83 4.59 -19.81
C ARG A 68 -1.34 4.10 -18.45
N LEU A 69 -1.77 4.78 -17.40
CA LEU A 69 -1.40 4.41 -16.03
C LEU A 69 -2.04 3.06 -15.66
N SER A 70 -3.28 2.84 -16.06
CA SER A 70 -3.96 1.55 -15.86
C SER A 70 -3.18 0.40 -16.52
N ALA A 71 -2.68 0.60 -17.75
CA ALA A 71 -1.89 -0.41 -18.45
C ALA A 71 -0.56 -0.69 -17.73
N LYS A 72 0.10 0.34 -17.21
CA LYS A 72 1.34 0.19 -16.43
C LYS A 72 1.12 -0.58 -15.13
N LEU A 73 0.00 -0.33 -14.45
CA LEU A 73 -0.35 -1.06 -13.22
C LEU A 73 -0.66 -2.53 -13.52
N ALA A 74 -1.35 -2.82 -14.62
CA ALA A 74 -1.61 -4.19 -15.05
C ALA A 74 -0.30 -4.92 -15.34
N GLN A 75 0.67 -4.25 -15.96
CA GLN A 75 1.98 -4.81 -16.23
C GLN A 75 2.75 -5.08 -14.93
N LEU A 76 2.70 -4.16 -13.98
CA LEU A 76 3.34 -4.34 -12.66
C LEU A 76 2.78 -5.58 -11.96
N LYS A 77 1.47 -5.77 -11.96
CA LYS A 77 0.84 -6.95 -11.36
C LYS A 77 1.28 -8.25 -12.03
N LYS A 78 1.42 -8.25 -13.36
CA LYS A 78 1.93 -9.41 -14.10
C LYS A 78 3.37 -9.74 -13.72
N GLU A 79 4.22 -8.73 -13.61
CA GLU A 79 5.62 -8.90 -13.21
C GLU A 79 5.73 -9.46 -11.79
N MET A 80 4.91 -8.99 -10.88
CA MET A 80 4.87 -9.51 -9.51
C MET A 80 4.41 -10.96 -9.47
N ALA A 81 3.38 -11.32 -10.23
CA ALA A 81 2.89 -12.69 -10.32
C ALA A 81 3.95 -13.63 -10.93
N SER A 82 4.63 -13.19 -12.00
CA SER A 82 5.74 -13.94 -12.61
C SER A 82 6.89 -14.15 -11.65
N GLY A 83 7.22 -13.15 -10.83
CA GLY A 83 8.26 -13.25 -9.82
C GLY A 83 7.93 -14.32 -8.76
N VAL A 84 6.68 -14.39 -8.32
CA VAL A 84 6.22 -15.40 -7.37
C VAL A 84 6.28 -16.80 -8.00
N GLU A 85 5.81 -16.96 -9.22
CA GLU A 85 5.85 -18.24 -9.93
C GLU A 85 7.28 -18.75 -10.12
N GLU A 86 8.21 -17.85 -10.47
CA GLU A 86 9.61 -18.19 -10.63
C GLU A 86 10.26 -18.66 -9.33
N LYS A 87 9.97 -17.99 -8.22
CA LYS A 87 10.44 -18.39 -6.89
C LYS A 87 9.89 -19.76 -6.50
N ASP A 88 8.63 -20.02 -6.76
CA ASP A 88 7.99 -21.32 -6.49
C ASP A 88 8.64 -22.42 -7.31
N ARG A 89 8.92 -22.17 -8.58
CA ARG A 89 9.59 -23.13 -9.46
C ARG A 89 11.00 -23.47 -8.96
N LYS A 90 11.77 -22.48 -8.52
CA LYS A 90 13.11 -22.70 -7.96
C LYS A 90 13.05 -23.55 -6.70
N LEU A 91 12.10 -23.29 -5.81
CA LEU A 91 11.91 -24.09 -4.60
C LEU A 91 11.55 -25.53 -4.90
N ARG A 92 10.69 -25.77 -5.88
CA ARG A 92 10.33 -27.14 -6.32
C ARG A 92 11.53 -27.87 -6.89
N ASN A 93 12.34 -27.21 -7.68
CA ASN A 93 13.55 -27.81 -8.25
C ASN A 93 14.57 -28.15 -7.17
N GLU A 94 14.76 -27.32 -6.18
CA GLU A 94 15.63 -27.60 -5.04
C GLU A 94 15.14 -28.82 -4.24
N ARG A 95 13.86 -28.94 -4.01
CA ARG A 95 13.26 -30.11 -3.34
C ARG A 95 13.46 -31.41 -4.12
N ARG A 96 13.41 -31.34 -5.45
CA ARG A 96 13.65 -32.52 -6.32
C ARG A 96 15.10 -32.98 -6.29
N LYS A 97 16.06 -32.09 -6.05
CA LYS A 97 17.48 -32.40 -5.99
C LYS A 97 17.92 -32.98 -4.64
N ARG A 98 17.10 -32.94 -3.65
CA ARG A 98 17.31 -33.57 -2.35
C ARG A 98 16.69 -34.96 -2.34
#